data_106f3d5deaaf09a244ccdab9a1b246f2
#
_entry.id   106f3d5deaaf09a244ccdab9a1b246f2
#
_cell.length_a   1.000
_cell.length_b   1.000
_cell.length_c   1.000
_cell.angle_alpha   90.00
_cell.angle_beta   90.00
_cell.angle_gamma   90.00
#
_symmetry.space_group_name_H-M   'P 1'
#
loop_
_entity.id
_entity.type
_entity.pdbx_description
1 polymer ?
#
loop_
_entity_poly.entity_id
_entity_poly.type
_entity_poly.pdbx_seq_one_letter_code
_entity_poly.pdbx_strand_id
1 'polypeptide(L)'
;KYLTEKEPNRRTLYLETGKLLREFALESGFTNELVKKVLDTGGLLPEFMPIFVWSKFLADKIHGDEHLVFDGVCRRVHEAPILDSALKFYKRDKPIVVLIDVSKEWAKERLLARHRDDDDSAEIARRLAWYEKDVVPTLKFFENNPDYRFMRINGEQTIEKVHQEIIKEISYL
;
A
#
# COMPACT_ATOMS: atom_id res chain seq x y z
N LYS A 1 -0.86 14.67 -7.03
CA LYS A 1 -0.87 16.15 -7.15
C LYS A 1 0.53 16.72 -7.05
N TYR A 2 1.23 16.61 -5.89
CA TYR A 2 2.58 17.20 -5.70
C TYR A 2 3.59 16.77 -6.77
N LEU A 3 3.74 15.46 -7.04
CA LEU A 3 4.67 14.96 -8.04
C LEU A 3 4.33 15.48 -9.45
N THR A 4 3.07 15.50 -9.81
CA THR A 4 2.60 16.02 -11.11
C THR A 4 2.84 17.53 -11.26
N GLU A 5 2.78 18.29 -10.16
CA GLU A 5 3.07 19.73 -10.16
C GLU A 5 4.58 20.00 -10.25
N LYS A 6 5.40 19.18 -9.61
CA LYS A 6 6.86 19.29 -9.63
C LYS A 6 7.46 18.87 -10.97
N GLU A 7 6.97 17.77 -11.54
CA GLU A 7 7.45 17.20 -12.80
C GLU A 7 6.26 16.94 -13.74
N PRO A 8 5.68 18.00 -14.36
CA PRO A 8 4.45 17.88 -15.14
C PRO A 8 4.59 16.96 -16.37
N ASN A 9 5.79 16.81 -16.88
CA ASN A 9 6.07 15.98 -18.06
C ASN A 9 6.34 14.51 -17.69
N ARG A 10 6.46 14.19 -16.41
CA ARG A 10 6.70 12.84 -15.92
C ARG A 10 5.42 12.23 -15.40
N ARG A 11 5.02 11.11 -16.01
CA ARG A 11 3.81 10.40 -15.64
C ARG A 11 3.92 9.83 -14.23
N THR A 12 2.83 9.84 -13.48
CA THR A 12 2.72 9.18 -12.18
C THR A 12 1.82 7.96 -12.31
N LEU A 13 2.34 6.79 -11.97
CA LEU A 13 1.57 5.55 -11.82
C LEU A 13 1.20 5.38 -10.35
N TYR A 14 -0.10 5.34 -10.09
CA TYR A 14 -0.66 5.07 -8.77
C TYR A 14 -1.20 3.66 -8.73
N LEU A 15 -0.69 2.85 -7.80
CA LEU A 15 -1.08 1.48 -7.58
C LEU A 15 -1.67 1.33 -6.19
N GLU A 16 -2.95 0.96 -6.13
CA GLU A 16 -3.67 0.59 -4.92
C GLU A 16 -4.03 -0.89 -5.00
N THR A 17 -3.38 -1.75 -4.20
CA THR A 17 -3.59 -3.21 -4.26
C THR A 17 -5.04 -3.61 -4.01
N GLY A 18 -5.70 -2.96 -3.05
CA GLY A 18 -7.11 -3.24 -2.76
C GLY A 18 -8.04 -2.90 -3.92
N LYS A 19 -7.77 -1.84 -4.67
CA LYS A 19 -8.53 -1.49 -5.88
C LYS A 19 -8.32 -2.54 -6.96
N LEU A 20 -7.07 -2.92 -7.25
CA LEU A 20 -6.75 -3.94 -8.25
C LEU A 20 -7.43 -5.27 -7.94
N LEU A 21 -7.46 -5.69 -6.68
CA LEU A 21 -8.14 -6.92 -6.27
C LEU A 21 -9.65 -6.85 -6.45
N ARG A 22 -10.27 -5.71 -6.16
CA ARG A 22 -11.71 -5.50 -6.41
C ARG A 22 -12.03 -5.50 -7.91
N GLU A 23 -11.20 -4.84 -8.73
CA GLU A 23 -11.35 -4.86 -10.19
C GLU A 23 -11.21 -6.28 -10.74
N PHE A 24 -10.19 -7.02 -10.29
CA PHE A 24 -10.01 -8.43 -10.65
C PHE A 24 -11.21 -9.29 -10.27
N ALA A 25 -11.82 -9.07 -9.11
CA ALA A 25 -13.00 -9.82 -8.65
C ALA A 25 -14.27 -9.56 -9.50
N LEU A 26 -14.31 -8.48 -10.29
CA LEU A 26 -15.43 -8.18 -11.19
C LEU A 26 -15.30 -8.89 -12.56
N GLU A 27 -14.14 -9.40 -12.88
CA GLU A 27 -13.93 -10.16 -14.11
C GLU A 27 -14.57 -11.55 -13.99
N SER A 28 -14.76 -12.23 -15.13
CA SER A 28 -15.32 -13.59 -15.20
C SER A 28 -14.22 -14.65 -15.16
N GLY A 29 -14.39 -15.66 -14.32
CA GLY A 29 -13.49 -16.80 -14.24
C GLY A 29 -13.46 -17.42 -12.85
N PHE A 30 -13.00 -18.65 -12.76
CA PHE A 30 -12.97 -19.41 -11.50
C PHE A 30 -12.19 -18.69 -10.39
N THR A 31 -11.00 -18.18 -10.71
CA THR A 31 -10.17 -17.45 -9.73
C THR A 31 -10.81 -16.13 -9.29
N ASN A 32 -11.44 -15.43 -10.22
CA ASN A 32 -12.15 -14.17 -9.94
C ASN A 32 -13.29 -14.38 -8.94
N GLU A 33 -14.07 -15.45 -9.12
CA GLU A 33 -15.15 -15.84 -8.18
C GLU A 33 -14.60 -16.19 -6.79
N LEU A 34 -13.47 -16.92 -6.71
CA LEU A 34 -12.82 -17.22 -5.43
C LEU A 34 -12.33 -15.94 -4.73
N VAL A 35 -11.70 -15.03 -5.46
CA VAL A 35 -11.25 -13.74 -4.92
C VAL A 35 -12.45 -12.94 -4.42
N LYS A 36 -13.53 -12.86 -5.21
CA LYS A 36 -14.76 -12.18 -4.82
C LYS A 36 -15.32 -12.72 -3.51
N LYS A 37 -15.45 -14.04 -3.36
CA LYS A 37 -15.95 -14.65 -2.13
C LYS A 37 -15.12 -14.27 -0.90
N VAL A 38 -13.80 -14.22 -1.02
CA VAL A 38 -12.93 -13.84 0.08
C VAL A 38 -13.08 -12.35 0.42
N LEU A 39 -13.16 -11.47 -0.59
CA LEU A 39 -13.35 -10.04 -0.39
C LEU A 39 -14.71 -9.72 0.23
N ASP A 40 -15.78 -10.36 -0.22
CA ASP A 40 -17.15 -10.17 0.26
C ASP A 40 -17.30 -10.57 1.76
N THR A 41 -16.44 -11.46 2.25
CA THR A 41 -16.39 -11.86 3.67
C THR A 41 -15.37 -11.09 4.49
N GLY A 42 -14.76 -10.04 3.94
CA GLY A 42 -13.69 -9.27 4.58
C GLY A 42 -12.41 -10.08 4.84
N GLY A 43 -12.24 -11.23 4.19
CA GLY A 43 -11.10 -12.12 4.37
C GLY A 43 -9.80 -11.60 3.76
N LEU A 44 -8.68 -12.18 4.21
CA LEU A 44 -7.37 -11.98 3.58
C LEU A 44 -7.13 -13.03 2.49
N LEU A 45 -6.85 -12.54 1.30
CA LEU A 45 -6.42 -13.40 0.19
C LEU A 45 -5.06 -14.05 0.47
N PRO A 46 -4.79 -15.25 -0.07
CA PRO A 46 -3.46 -15.85 -0.08
C PRO A 46 -2.43 -14.89 -0.72
N GLU A 47 -1.18 -14.93 -0.25
CA GLU A 47 -0.12 -13.97 -0.63
C GLU A 47 0.13 -13.87 -2.14
N PHE A 48 -0.05 -14.97 -2.88
CA PHE A 48 0.16 -14.97 -4.33
C PHE A 48 -0.80 -14.03 -5.08
N MET A 49 -2.01 -13.81 -4.56
CA MET A 49 -3.01 -12.98 -5.25
C MET A 49 -2.65 -11.48 -5.26
N PRO A 50 -2.36 -10.83 -4.12
CA PRO A 50 -1.87 -9.45 -4.16
C PRO A 50 -0.58 -9.33 -4.97
N ILE A 51 0.37 -10.28 -4.85
CA ILE A 51 1.59 -10.30 -5.65
C ILE A 51 1.26 -10.36 -7.14
N PHE A 52 0.38 -11.25 -7.56
CA PHE A 52 -0.03 -11.38 -8.96
C PHE A 52 -0.62 -10.07 -9.51
N VAL A 53 -1.58 -9.46 -8.82
CA VAL A 53 -2.26 -8.27 -9.36
C VAL A 53 -1.33 -7.05 -9.44
N TRP A 54 -0.49 -6.80 -8.43
CA TRP A 54 0.42 -5.66 -8.51
C TRP A 54 1.61 -5.93 -9.44
N SER A 55 2.12 -7.17 -9.54
CA SER A 55 3.18 -7.52 -10.50
C SER A 55 2.69 -7.37 -11.93
N LYS A 56 1.46 -7.86 -12.22
CA LYS A 56 0.83 -7.67 -13.51
C LYS A 56 0.66 -6.19 -13.84
N PHE A 57 0.19 -5.38 -12.89
CA PHE A 57 0.06 -3.94 -13.08
C PHE A 57 1.40 -3.30 -13.44
N LEU A 58 2.49 -3.63 -12.73
CA LEU A 58 3.81 -3.10 -13.05
C LEU A 58 4.26 -3.49 -14.46
N ALA A 59 4.12 -4.77 -14.82
CA ALA A 59 4.51 -5.27 -16.13
C ALA A 59 3.73 -4.61 -17.29
N ASP A 60 2.43 -4.36 -17.08
CA ASP A 60 1.56 -3.79 -18.10
C ASP A 60 1.67 -2.25 -18.22
N LYS A 61 2.07 -1.54 -17.15
CA LYS A 61 1.91 -0.09 -17.05
C LYS A 61 3.21 0.71 -17.00
N ILE A 62 4.33 0.10 -16.61
CA ILE A 62 5.63 0.77 -16.62
C ILE A 62 6.13 0.83 -18.07
N HIS A 63 6.50 2.03 -18.50
CA HIS A 63 7.07 2.28 -19.82
C HIS A 63 8.47 2.92 -19.76
N GLY A 64 8.89 3.40 -18.59
CA GLY A 64 10.19 4.04 -18.46
C GLY A 64 10.43 4.66 -17.09
N ASP A 65 10.40 5.98 -17.04
CA ASP A 65 10.84 6.78 -15.89
C ASP A 65 9.71 7.34 -15.02
N GLU A 66 8.50 6.80 -15.14
CA GLU A 66 7.35 7.27 -14.35
C GLU A 66 7.63 7.31 -12.85
N HIS A 67 6.99 8.24 -12.14
CA HIS A 67 6.87 8.13 -10.69
C HIS A 67 5.97 6.95 -10.35
N LEU A 68 6.42 6.11 -9.43
CA LEU A 68 5.62 5.00 -8.88
C LEU A 68 5.14 5.37 -7.48
N VAL A 69 3.84 5.35 -7.26
CA VAL A 69 3.22 5.57 -5.95
C VAL A 69 2.41 4.34 -5.60
N PHE A 70 2.76 3.69 -4.50
CA PHE A 70 2.13 2.46 -4.04
C PHE A 70 1.31 2.71 -2.79
N ASP A 71 0.10 2.17 -2.75
CA ASP A 71 -0.78 2.19 -1.59
C ASP A 71 -1.22 0.76 -1.25
N GLY A 72 -0.92 0.35 -0.04
CA GLY A 72 -1.27 -0.97 0.47
C GLY A 72 -0.55 -2.14 -0.19
N VAL A 73 0.63 -1.91 -0.77
CA VAL A 73 1.52 -2.97 -1.27
C VAL A 73 2.34 -3.53 -0.11
N CYS A 74 2.65 -4.83 -0.17
CA CYS A 74 3.45 -5.54 0.84
C CYS A 74 2.86 -5.46 2.25
N ARG A 75 1.73 -6.08 2.45
CA ARG A 75 1.12 -6.23 3.78
C ARG A 75 1.70 -7.41 4.56
N ARG A 76 2.42 -8.32 3.90
CA ARG A 76 3.08 -9.47 4.52
C ARG A 76 4.56 -9.49 4.19
N VAL A 77 5.36 -9.99 5.11
CA VAL A 77 6.83 -9.97 5.02
C VAL A 77 7.36 -10.66 3.77
N HIS A 78 6.70 -11.73 3.30
CA HIS A 78 7.11 -12.46 2.10
C HIS A 78 6.88 -11.70 0.78
N GLU A 79 6.00 -10.70 0.78
CA GLU A 79 5.78 -9.84 -0.37
C GLU A 79 6.94 -8.86 -0.58
N ALA A 80 7.60 -8.43 0.50
CA ALA A 80 8.62 -7.39 0.45
C ALA A 80 9.86 -7.73 -0.39
N PRO A 81 10.47 -8.94 -0.30
CA PRO A 81 11.57 -9.33 -1.18
C PRO A 81 11.18 -9.39 -2.66
N ILE A 82 9.93 -9.72 -2.96
CA ILE A 82 9.43 -9.78 -4.33
C ILE A 82 9.29 -8.37 -4.90
N LEU A 83 8.74 -7.43 -4.11
CA LEU A 83 8.69 -6.02 -4.50
C LEU A 83 10.09 -5.43 -4.66
N ASP A 84 11.02 -5.73 -3.75
CA ASP A 84 12.41 -5.30 -3.84
C ASP A 84 13.07 -5.77 -5.14
N SER A 85 12.87 -7.03 -5.50
CA SER A 85 13.33 -7.60 -6.76
C SER A 85 12.72 -6.88 -7.98
N ALA A 86 11.42 -6.59 -7.95
CA ALA A 86 10.75 -5.85 -9.02
C ALA A 86 11.29 -4.42 -9.16
N LEU A 87 11.46 -3.70 -8.05
CA LEU A 87 12.00 -2.34 -8.06
C LEU A 87 13.43 -2.30 -8.61
N LYS A 88 14.29 -3.24 -8.23
CA LYS A 88 15.64 -3.40 -8.78
C LYS A 88 15.61 -3.70 -10.28
N PHE A 89 14.72 -4.58 -10.73
CA PHE A 89 14.54 -4.86 -12.17
C PHE A 89 14.18 -3.60 -12.97
N TYR A 90 13.28 -2.78 -12.42
CA TYR A 90 12.91 -1.50 -13.04
C TYR A 90 13.88 -0.35 -12.73
N LYS A 91 15.04 -0.61 -12.11
CA LYS A 91 16.08 0.38 -11.76
C LYS A 91 15.52 1.55 -10.94
N ARG A 92 14.69 1.21 -9.94
CA ARG A 92 14.11 2.18 -8.99
C ARG A 92 14.96 2.23 -7.73
N ASP A 93 15.98 3.09 -7.75
CA ASP A 93 16.93 3.22 -6.66
C ASP A 93 16.33 4.00 -5.49
N LYS A 94 16.70 3.59 -4.26
CA LYS A 94 16.32 4.23 -3.00
C LYS A 94 14.82 4.57 -2.88
N PRO A 95 13.92 3.58 -3.01
CA PRO A 95 12.49 3.82 -2.83
C PRO A 95 12.20 4.39 -1.44
N ILE A 96 11.20 5.28 -1.38
CA ILE A 96 10.78 5.88 -0.12
C ILE A 96 9.61 5.10 0.44
N VAL A 97 9.73 4.65 1.68
CA VAL A 97 8.62 4.05 2.44
C VAL A 97 8.11 5.07 3.43
N VAL A 98 6.85 5.43 3.33
CA VAL A 98 6.19 6.37 4.24
C VAL A 98 5.24 5.59 5.14
N LEU A 99 5.58 5.51 6.43
CA LEU A 99 4.67 5.01 7.45
C LEU A 99 3.92 6.20 8.06
N ILE A 100 2.60 6.25 7.88
CA ILE A 100 1.72 7.14 8.61
C ILE A 100 1.38 6.44 9.93
N ASP A 101 2.05 6.84 10.99
CA ASP A 101 2.00 6.18 12.30
C ASP A 101 0.88 6.75 13.16
N VAL A 102 0.03 5.89 13.68
CA VAL A 102 -1.12 6.23 14.52
C VAL A 102 -1.32 5.19 15.63
N SER A 103 -1.91 5.60 16.74
CA SER A 103 -2.34 4.66 17.80
C SER A 103 -3.49 3.76 17.31
N LYS A 104 -3.65 2.62 17.98
CA LYS A 104 -4.76 1.70 17.70
C LYS A 104 -6.12 2.35 17.97
N GLU A 105 -6.19 3.15 19.01
CA GLU A 105 -7.37 3.89 19.44
C GLU A 105 -7.79 4.86 18.33
N TRP A 106 -6.86 5.67 17.84
CA TRP A 106 -7.11 6.63 16.77
C TRP A 106 -7.52 5.92 15.47
N ALA A 107 -6.82 4.83 15.10
CA ALA A 107 -7.15 4.04 13.92
C ALA A 107 -8.58 3.47 14.01
N LYS A 108 -8.97 2.94 15.19
CA LYS A 108 -10.30 2.39 15.44
C LYS A 108 -11.39 3.45 15.27
N GLU A 109 -11.20 4.64 15.88
CA GLU A 109 -12.15 5.75 15.76
C GLU A 109 -12.33 6.18 14.30
N ARG A 110 -11.25 6.31 13.54
CA ARG A 110 -11.29 6.68 12.13
C ARG A 110 -11.94 5.62 11.23
N LEU A 111 -11.70 4.34 11.51
CA LEU A 111 -12.33 3.25 10.78
C LEU A 111 -13.85 3.23 11.03
N LEU A 112 -14.29 3.40 12.27
CA LEU A 112 -15.73 3.50 12.61
C LEU A 112 -16.39 4.72 11.95
N ALA A 113 -15.70 5.88 11.94
CA ALA A 113 -16.20 7.10 11.34
C ALA A 113 -16.27 7.07 9.81
N ARG A 114 -15.61 6.10 9.15
CA ARG A 114 -15.59 5.96 7.69
C ARG A 114 -16.87 5.38 7.10
N HIS A 115 -17.64 4.64 7.91
CA HIS A 115 -18.93 4.03 7.55
C HIS A 115 -18.89 3.18 6.26
N ARG A 116 -17.88 2.33 6.08
CA ARG A 116 -17.91 1.32 5.03
C ARG A 116 -18.70 0.09 5.51
N ASP A 117 -19.31 -0.63 4.59
CA ASP A 117 -20.12 -1.82 4.90
C ASP A 117 -19.32 -2.90 5.64
N ASP A 118 -17.99 -2.90 5.49
CA ASP A 118 -17.04 -3.82 6.11
C ASP A 118 -16.35 -3.25 7.37
N ASP A 119 -16.83 -2.14 7.95
CA ASP A 119 -16.25 -1.47 9.13
C ASP A 119 -17.04 -1.74 10.43
N ASP A 120 -17.43 -2.98 10.69
CA ASP A 120 -17.96 -3.35 12.01
C ASP A 120 -16.83 -3.54 13.05
N SER A 121 -17.21 -3.54 14.34
CA SER A 121 -16.21 -3.60 15.43
C SER A 121 -15.38 -4.88 15.44
N ALA A 122 -15.92 -6.01 15.01
CA ALA A 122 -15.22 -7.30 14.95
C ALA A 122 -14.21 -7.30 13.80
N GLU A 123 -14.62 -6.77 12.64
CA GLU A 123 -13.76 -6.62 11.47
C GLU A 123 -12.59 -5.67 11.75
N ILE A 124 -12.87 -4.53 12.40
CA ILE A 124 -11.83 -3.58 12.81
C ILE A 124 -10.83 -4.23 13.76
N ALA A 125 -11.29 -4.98 14.77
CA ALA A 125 -10.41 -5.71 15.69
C ALA A 125 -9.52 -6.73 14.95
N ARG A 126 -10.09 -7.46 13.98
CA ARG A 126 -9.37 -8.41 13.13
C ARG A 126 -8.29 -7.71 12.29
N ARG A 127 -8.60 -6.56 11.68
CA ARG A 127 -7.64 -5.77 10.89
C ARG A 127 -6.49 -5.23 11.74
N LEU A 128 -6.75 -4.77 12.95
CA LEU A 128 -5.71 -4.34 13.88
C LEU A 128 -4.81 -5.51 14.31
N ALA A 129 -5.37 -6.70 14.52
CA ALA A 129 -4.59 -7.90 14.80
C ALA A 129 -3.70 -8.32 13.60
N TRP A 130 -4.20 -8.22 12.37
CA TRP A 130 -3.40 -8.45 11.16
C TRP A 130 -2.27 -7.43 11.00
N TYR A 131 -2.53 -6.17 11.31
CA TYR A 131 -1.48 -5.15 11.26
C TYR A 131 -0.29 -5.57 12.13
N GLU A 132 -0.52 -5.95 13.36
CA GLU A 132 0.54 -6.38 14.28
C GLU A 132 1.28 -7.65 13.80
N LYS A 133 0.52 -8.62 13.31
CA LYS A 133 1.06 -9.92 12.91
C LYS A 133 1.79 -9.88 11.58
N ASP A 134 1.22 -9.18 10.60
CA ASP A 134 1.65 -9.28 9.19
C ASP A 134 2.34 -7.99 8.71
N VAL A 135 1.83 -6.81 9.07
CA VAL A 135 2.36 -5.53 8.55
C VAL A 135 3.59 -5.08 9.32
N VAL A 136 3.60 -5.20 10.64
CA VAL A 136 4.75 -4.77 11.46
C VAL A 136 6.05 -5.49 11.06
N PRO A 137 6.09 -6.81 10.83
CA PRO A 137 7.29 -7.48 10.31
C PRO A 137 7.72 -6.98 8.94
N THR A 138 6.76 -6.63 8.07
CA THR A 138 7.04 -6.07 6.74
C THR A 138 7.67 -4.67 6.84
N LEU A 139 7.17 -3.83 7.75
CA LEU A 139 7.76 -2.51 8.01
C LEU A 139 9.21 -2.64 8.49
N LYS A 140 9.52 -3.59 9.37
CA LYS A 140 10.89 -3.87 9.84
C LYS A 140 11.82 -4.30 8.70
N PHE A 141 11.33 -5.04 7.71
CA PHE A 141 12.11 -5.38 6.53
C PHE A 141 12.60 -4.12 5.81
N PHE A 142 11.71 -3.17 5.57
CA PHE A 142 12.07 -1.92 4.88
C PHE A 142 12.88 -0.97 5.77
N GLU A 143 12.56 -0.86 7.06
CA GLU A 143 13.27 0.01 8.01
C GLU A 143 14.74 -0.41 8.20
N ASN A 144 15.02 -1.70 8.15
CA ASN A 144 16.38 -2.26 8.29
C ASN A 144 17.12 -2.40 6.95
N ASN A 145 16.50 -2.08 5.83
CA ASN A 145 17.12 -2.22 4.52
C ASN A 145 17.72 -0.89 4.06
N PRO A 146 19.06 -0.77 3.94
CA PRO A 146 19.75 0.47 3.56
C PRO A 146 19.45 0.94 2.13
N ASP A 147 18.90 0.06 1.28
CA ASP A 147 18.47 0.40 -0.08
C ASP A 147 17.18 1.25 -0.09
N TYR A 148 16.51 1.39 1.06
CA TYR A 148 15.27 2.16 1.22
C TYR A 148 15.47 3.38 2.10
N ARG A 149 14.72 4.44 1.83
CA ARG A 149 14.52 5.53 2.76
C ARG A 149 13.20 5.31 3.51
N PHE A 150 13.30 4.99 4.79
CA PHE A 150 12.12 4.79 5.64
C PHE A 150 11.79 6.08 6.40
N MET A 151 10.54 6.53 6.32
CA MET A 151 10.05 7.74 6.96
C MET A 151 8.85 7.43 7.85
N ARG A 152 8.84 7.96 9.04
CA ARG A 152 7.76 7.84 10.02
C ARG A 152 7.10 9.20 10.19
N ILE A 153 5.82 9.30 9.83
CA ILE A 153 5.04 10.54 9.88
C ILE A 153 3.93 10.37 10.91
N ASN A 154 3.78 11.32 11.82
CA ASN A 154 2.66 11.32 12.76
C ASN A 154 1.33 11.48 11.99
N GLY A 155 0.46 10.46 12.06
CA GLY A 155 -0.85 10.47 11.41
C GLY A 155 -1.97 11.06 12.28
N GLU A 156 -1.73 11.30 13.57
CA GLU A 156 -2.73 11.84 14.51
C GLU A 156 -2.83 13.35 14.43
N GLN A 157 -3.04 13.83 13.20
CA GLN A 157 -3.19 15.24 12.88
C GLN A 157 -4.07 15.43 11.65
N THR A 158 -4.23 16.65 11.15
CA THR A 158 -5.05 16.89 9.97
C THR A 158 -4.36 16.35 8.72
N ILE A 159 -5.16 16.01 7.70
CA ILE A 159 -4.66 15.50 6.41
C ILE A 159 -3.64 16.47 5.79
N GLU A 160 -3.91 17.78 5.90
CA GLU A 160 -3.06 18.85 5.37
C GLU A 160 -1.68 18.85 6.04
N LYS A 161 -1.64 18.66 7.37
CA LYS A 161 -0.37 18.60 8.13
C LYS A 161 0.42 17.36 7.77
N VAL A 162 -0.23 16.19 7.73
CA VAL A 162 0.41 14.93 7.27
C VAL A 162 1.02 15.13 5.88
N HIS A 163 0.26 15.70 4.95
CA HIS A 163 0.72 15.96 3.59
C HIS A 163 1.91 16.94 3.56
N GLN A 164 1.87 18.02 4.34
CA GLN A 164 2.97 18.99 4.43
C GLN A 164 4.25 18.35 4.98
N GLU A 165 4.15 17.51 6.01
CA GLU A 165 5.31 16.79 6.55
C GLU A 165 5.91 15.83 5.52
N ILE A 166 5.09 15.05 4.82
CA ILE A 166 5.56 14.16 3.76
C ILE A 166 6.28 14.96 2.68
N ILE A 167 5.67 16.05 2.19
CA ILE A 167 6.30 16.90 1.15
C ILE A 167 7.62 17.48 1.64
N LYS A 168 7.68 18.00 2.86
CA LYS A 168 8.90 18.53 3.44
C LYS A 168 10.01 17.48 3.41
N GLU A 169 9.74 16.27 3.86
CA GLU A 169 10.71 15.19 3.92
C GLU A 169 11.18 14.73 2.52
N ILE A 170 10.29 14.65 1.54
CA ILE A 170 10.67 14.24 0.17
C ILE A 170 11.28 15.38 -0.67
N SER A 171 11.07 16.65 -0.31
CA SER A 171 11.62 17.79 -1.05
C SER A 171 13.11 18.02 -0.81
N TYR A 172 13.73 17.35 0.15
CA TYR A 172 15.17 17.34 0.37
C TYR A 172 15.92 16.34 -0.53
N LEU A 173 15.22 15.70 -1.48
CA LEU A 173 15.76 14.77 -2.48
C LEU A 173 15.90 15.44 -3.85
#